data_ea51e8c663582eafc10d494d4158e88a
#
_entry.id   ea51e8c663582eafc10d494d4158e88a
#
_cell.length_a   1.000
_cell.length_b   1.000
_cell.length_c   1.000
_cell.angle_alpha   90.00
_cell.angle_beta   90.00
_cell.angle_gamma   90.00
#
_symmetry.space_group_name_H-M   'P 1'
#
loop_
_entity.id
_entity.type
_entity.pdbx_description
1 polymer ?
#
loop_
_entity_poly.entity_id
_entity_poly.type
_entity_poly.pdbx_seq_one_letter_code
_entity_poly.pdbx_strand_id
1 'polypeptide(L)'
;MSDRLQVLILSAEPPYPPTHGGARIRLYHLLQQLAPRHDLTLLTLLETPEEREFLPPLEPYCRKILAFDYTPPATRPSLRDRLRAPAYRLADSPPLAAALVNELRTGHYDLVHADTSRMAVYTPLLRGQRKIIAATDSSTLSHRNQTALTKGLQAKARARYLQWLVTRYERDNYREYDAGVMVADRDAAVIRRLCPQLSVRVIPNGVNPDFLNFPLAPGADSGQLVFTGTLDYEPNVDAVFWFTQQILPLIHRAIPAAHLHVIGRNPTSRILDLAIQNPTVTVAGFVPDLRPALAAATVYVCPLRLGAGLKNKVLEAMAMGMAIVTTTEGASGNAGCAGQHFLVADNPANFAAAVVTLLRDPDRRQQLGAAARQLVSETYSWERAGAAFHQLYLEVASGRQETVDGGQLTVD
;
A
#
# COMPACT_ATOMS: atom_id res chain seq x y z
N MET A 1 4.25 3.12 35.82
CA MET A 1 2.99 2.74 35.17
C MET A 1 3.35 1.76 34.07
N SER A 2 2.60 0.70 33.87
CA SER A 2 2.87 -0.28 32.82
C SER A 2 2.76 0.43 31.46
N ASP A 3 3.80 0.38 30.62
CA ASP A 3 3.78 0.92 29.25
C ASP A 3 2.87 0.09 28.30
N ARG A 4 2.15 -0.88 28.88
CA ARG A 4 1.26 -1.80 28.15
C ARG A 4 -0.15 -1.22 28.09
N LEU A 5 -0.60 -0.81 26.90
CA LEU A 5 -1.90 -0.21 26.65
C LEU A 5 -2.94 -1.25 26.19
N GLN A 6 -4.21 -0.98 26.48
CA GLN A 6 -5.35 -1.68 25.89
C GLN A 6 -5.74 -0.95 24.60
N VAL A 7 -5.51 -1.59 23.45
CA VAL A 7 -5.71 -0.96 22.13
C VAL A 7 -6.84 -1.66 21.38
N LEU A 8 -7.82 -0.87 20.94
CA LEU A 8 -8.90 -1.34 20.07
C LEU A 8 -8.55 -1.02 18.62
N ILE A 9 -8.42 -2.04 17.79
CA ILE A 9 -8.07 -1.89 16.36
C ILE A 9 -9.32 -2.16 15.51
N LEU A 10 -9.63 -1.22 14.62
CA LEU A 10 -10.68 -1.37 13.61
C LEU A 10 -10.04 -1.66 12.26
N SER A 11 -10.39 -2.78 11.61
CA SER A 11 -9.90 -3.14 10.29
C SER A 11 -11.04 -3.44 9.31
N ALA A 12 -10.85 -3.01 8.06
CA ALA A 12 -11.82 -3.22 6.99
C ALA A 12 -11.76 -4.63 6.39
N GLU A 13 -10.77 -5.41 6.75
CA GLU A 13 -10.53 -6.78 6.29
C GLU A 13 -9.60 -7.51 7.27
N PRO A 14 -9.65 -8.85 7.37
CA PRO A 14 -8.71 -9.59 8.22
C PRO A 14 -7.27 -9.34 7.78
N PRO A 15 -6.34 -9.04 8.68
CA PRO A 15 -4.93 -8.77 8.31
C PRO A 15 -4.12 -10.02 7.92
N TYR A 16 -4.76 -11.14 7.61
CA TYR A 16 -4.15 -12.38 7.15
C TYR A 16 -4.89 -12.91 5.90
N PRO A 17 -4.23 -13.60 4.96
CA PRO A 17 -2.78 -13.79 4.87
C PRO A 17 -2.04 -12.51 4.40
N PRO A 18 -0.78 -12.30 4.83
CA PRO A 18 0.00 -11.09 4.49
C PRO A 18 0.52 -11.10 3.04
N THR A 19 -0.19 -11.75 2.14
CA THR A 19 0.08 -11.81 0.70
C THR A 19 -1.06 -11.20 -0.11
N HIS A 20 -2.17 -10.82 0.56
CA HIS A 20 -3.42 -10.40 -0.10
C HIS A 20 -3.64 -8.89 -0.15
N GLY A 21 -2.60 -8.08 -0.22
CA GLY A 21 -2.70 -6.63 -0.40
C GLY A 21 -1.97 -5.83 0.67
N GLY A 22 -1.67 -4.57 0.34
CA GLY A 22 -0.83 -3.72 1.18
C GLY A 22 -1.39 -3.47 2.59
N ALA A 23 -2.71 -3.35 2.74
CA ALA A 23 -3.34 -3.15 4.04
C ALA A 23 -3.19 -4.38 4.94
N ARG A 24 -3.47 -5.59 4.42
CA ARG A 24 -3.28 -6.85 5.17
C ARG A 24 -1.83 -7.07 5.57
N ILE A 25 -0.89 -6.88 4.65
CA ILE A 25 0.55 -6.97 4.90
C ILE A 25 0.93 -6.04 6.07
N ARG A 26 0.53 -4.77 5.98
CA ARG A 26 0.86 -3.76 6.99
C ARG A 26 0.33 -4.14 8.36
N LEU A 27 -0.98 -4.33 8.48
CA LEU A 27 -1.59 -4.58 9.78
C LEU A 27 -1.13 -5.90 10.39
N TYR A 28 -0.93 -6.96 9.59
CA TYR A 28 -0.39 -8.24 10.08
C TYR A 28 0.97 -8.07 10.76
N HIS A 29 1.91 -7.44 10.07
CA HIS A 29 3.24 -7.23 10.64
C HIS A 29 3.22 -6.25 11.81
N LEU A 30 2.35 -5.24 11.80
CA LEU A 30 2.18 -4.37 12.97
C LEU A 30 1.63 -5.12 14.17
N LEU A 31 0.65 -6.02 14.01
CA LEU A 31 0.16 -6.87 15.10
C LEU A 31 1.30 -7.69 15.72
N GLN A 32 2.17 -8.28 14.90
CA GLN A 32 3.34 -9.03 15.37
C GLN A 32 4.29 -8.17 16.24
N GLN A 33 4.50 -6.91 15.85
CA GLN A 33 5.41 -5.99 16.55
C GLN A 33 4.76 -5.35 17.80
N LEU A 34 3.46 -5.18 17.82
CA LEU A 34 2.73 -4.48 18.88
C LEU A 34 2.21 -5.42 19.97
N ALA A 35 1.83 -6.66 19.64
CA ALA A 35 1.30 -7.65 20.59
C ALA A 35 2.24 -7.94 21.79
N PRO A 36 3.56 -7.99 21.65
CA PRO A 36 4.46 -8.14 22.81
C PRO A 36 4.40 -6.96 23.79
N ARG A 37 3.93 -5.78 23.34
CA ARG A 37 3.97 -4.51 24.07
C ARG A 37 2.60 -4.02 24.54
N HIS A 38 1.51 -4.47 23.88
CA HIS A 38 0.14 -3.99 24.11
C HIS A 38 -0.85 -5.14 24.09
N ASP A 39 -2.00 -4.95 24.74
CA ASP A 39 -3.15 -5.87 24.66
C ASP A 39 -4.07 -5.41 23.54
N LEU A 40 -4.08 -6.17 22.44
CA LEU A 40 -4.78 -5.81 21.21
C LEU A 40 -6.16 -6.48 21.14
N THR A 41 -7.19 -5.70 20.85
CA THR A 41 -8.52 -6.19 20.48
C THR A 41 -8.80 -5.80 19.04
N LEU A 42 -9.14 -6.77 18.19
CA LEU A 42 -9.39 -6.55 16.76
C LEU A 42 -10.88 -6.64 16.45
N LEU A 43 -11.44 -5.59 15.83
CA LEU A 43 -12.75 -5.63 15.16
C LEU A 43 -12.51 -5.58 13.64
N THR A 44 -13.00 -6.57 12.90
CA THR A 44 -12.75 -6.68 11.46
C THR A 44 -14.01 -7.06 10.68
N LEU A 45 -14.05 -6.69 9.41
CA LEU A 45 -15.08 -7.11 8.46
C LEU A 45 -14.60 -8.33 7.68
N LEU A 46 -15.53 -9.19 7.28
CA LEU A 46 -15.31 -10.33 6.39
C LEU A 46 -16.16 -10.11 5.14
N GLU A 47 -15.52 -10.01 3.97
CA GLU A 47 -16.23 -9.83 2.70
C GLU A 47 -16.77 -11.16 2.15
N THR A 48 -16.11 -12.28 2.51
CA THR A 48 -16.54 -13.63 2.13
C THR A 48 -16.51 -14.58 3.34
N PRO A 49 -17.34 -15.66 3.32
CA PRO A 49 -17.34 -16.64 4.41
C PRO A 49 -15.98 -17.33 4.62
N GLU A 50 -15.22 -17.54 3.54
CA GLU A 50 -13.90 -18.18 3.57
C GLU A 50 -12.87 -17.36 4.37
N GLU A 51 -13.06 -16.06 4.49
CA GLU A 51 -12.18 -15.19 5.27
C GLU A 51 -12.20 -15.49 6.78
N ARG A 52 -13.15 -16.32 7.26
CA ARG A 52 -13.13 -16.82 8.64
C ARG A 52 -11.92 -17.72 8.93
N GLU A 53 -11.40 -18.39 7.90
CA GLU A 53 -10.18 -19.22 8.01
C GLU A 53 -8.93 -18.38 8.24
N PHE A 54 -9.02 -17.07 8.03
CA PHE A 54 -7.92 -16.12 8.24
C PHE A 54 -7.83 -15.61 9.68
N LEU A 55 -8.79 -15.93 10.56
CA LEU A 55 -8.81 -15.44 11.94
C LEU A 55 -7.89 -16.24 12.88
N PRO A 56 -7.83 -17.58 12.86
CA PRO A 56 -6.99 -18.33 13.79
C PRO A 56 -5.51 -17.93 13.79
N PRO A 57 -4.86 -17.63 12.66
CA PRO A 57 -3.47 -17.14 12.65
C PRO A 57 -3.26 -15.79 13.36
N LEU A 58 -4.31 -15.05 13.69
CA LEU A 58 -4.27 -13.76 14.39
C LEU A 58 -4.43 -13.91 15.91
N GLU A 59 -4.94 -15.04 16.40
CA GLU A 59 -5.16 -15.29 17.83
C GLU A 59 -3.90 -15.11 18.71
N PRO A 60 -2.68 -15.47 18.24
CA PRO A 60 -1.48 -15.22 19.03
C PRO A 60 -1.17 -13.74 19.28
N TYR A 61 -1.72 -12.85 18.47
CA TYR A 61 -1.45 -11.40 18.50
C TYR A 61 -2.58 -10.59 19.12
N CYS A 62 -3.78 -11.14 19.21
CA CYS A 62 -4.96 -10.42 19.68
C CYS A 62 -5.58 -11.11 20.88
N ARG A 63 -5.77 -10.36 21.98
CA ARG A 63 -6.49 -10.85 23.15
C ARG A 63 -7.96 -11.21 22.82
N LYS A 64 -8.55 -10.49 21.87
CA LYS A 64 -9.93 -10.67 21.43
C LYS A 64 -10.04 -10.32 19.95
N ILE A 65 -10.79 -11.13 19.20
CA ILE A 65 -11.11 -10.88 17.79
C ILE A 65 -12.62 -10.94 17.63
N LEU A 66 -13.19 -9.88 17.07
CA LEU A 66 -14.60 -9.77 16.70
C LEU A 66 -14.69 -9.55 15.19
N ALA A 67 -15.25 -10.52 14.49
CA ALA A 67 -15.36 -10.50 13.04
C ALA A 67 -16.84 -10.49 12.60
N PHE A 68 -17.16 -9.65 11.63
CA PHE A 68 -18.51 -9.39 11.17
C PHE A 68 -18.62 -9.60 9.67
N ASP A 69 -19.56 -10.45 9.25
CA ASP A 69 -19.84 -10.65 7.83
C ASP A 69 -20.34 -9.33 7.23
N TYR A 70 -19.72 -8.94 6.13
CA TYR A 70 -20.06 -7.73 5.42
C TYR A 70 -19.86 -7.90 3.92
N THR A 71 -20.94 -7.88 3.18
CA THR A 71 -20.89 -7.82 1.72
C THR A 71 -21.31 -6.43 1.28
N PRO A 72 -20.43 -5.69 0.60
CA PRO A 72 -20.80 -4.39 0.05
C PRO A 72 -22.03 -4.52 -0.84
N PRO A 73 -23.02 -3.62 -0.71
CA PRO A 73 -24.24 -3.73 -1.49
C PRO A 73 -23.95 -3.65 -3.00
N ALA A 74 -24.32 -4.73 -3.71
CA ALA A 74 -24.18 -4.84 -5.16
C ALA A 74 -25.15 -3.95 -5.96
N THR A 75 -26.14 -3.36 -5.30
CA THR A 75 -27.16 -2.52 -5.91
C THR A 75 -26.63 -1.18 -6.41
N ARG A 76 -27.29 -0.62 -7.43
CA ARG A 76 -27.00 0.74 -7.88
C ARG A 76 -27.05 1.70 -6.69
N PRO A 77 -26.04 2.60 -6.55
CA PRO A 77 -25.98 3.51 -5.42
C PRO A 77 -27.25 4.34 -5.31
N SER A 78 -27.85 4.40 -4.11
CA SER A 78 -28.96 5.29 -3.81
C SER A 78 -28.54 6.77 -3.99
N LEU A 79 -29.48 7.69 -3.98
CA LEU A 79 -29.16 9.12 -4.05
C LEU A 79 -28.26 9.54 -2.86
N ARG A 80 -28.50 8.97 -1.67
CA ARG A 80 -27.67 9.20 -0.48
C ARG A 80 -26.24 8.69 -0.68
N ASP A 81 -26.06 7.50 -1.27
CA ASP A 81 -24.74 6.92 -1.53
C ASP A 81 -23.95 7.72 -2.58
N ARG A 82 -24.65 8.33 -3.53
CA ARG A 82 -24.01 9.20 -4.53
C ARG A 82 -23.45 10.48 -3.93
N LEU A 83 -23.99 10.93 -2.80
CA LEU A 83 -23.56 12.14 -2.09
C LEU A 83 -22.54 11.87 -1.00
N ARG A 84 -22.15 10.60 -0.80
CA ARG A 84 -21.16 10.16 0.19
C ARG A 84 -19.93 9.56 -0.47
N ALA A 85 -18.80 9.61 0.22
CA ALA A 85 -17.57 8.96 -0.22
C ALA A 85 -17.77 7.43 -0.33
N PRO A 86 -17.06 6.76 -1.28
CA PRO A 86 -17.16 5.30 -1.46
C PRO A 86 -16.92 4.50 -0.19
N ALA A 87 -16.08 5.00 0.75
CA ALA A 87 -15.79 4.35 2.03
C ALA A 87 -17.06 3.98 2.81
N TYR A 88 -18.12 4.79 2.76
CA TYR A 88 -19.39 4.48 3.41
C TYR A 88 -20.12 3.25 2.82
N ARG A 89 -19.85 2.92 1.56
CA ARG A 89 -20.38 1.70 0.94
C ARG A 89 -19.47 0.49 1.11
N LEU A 90 -18.20 0.74 1.44
CA LEU A 90 -17.19 -0.31 1.51
C LEU A 90 -16.91 -0.79 2.94
N ALA A 91 -17.42 -0.08 3.95
CA ALA A 91 -17.08 -0.39 5.34
C ALA A 91 -18.17 -0.05 6.37
N ASP A 92 -19.28 0.60 6.01
CA ASP A 92 -20.35 0.97 6.97
C ASP A 92 -21.20 -0.27 7.29
N SER A 93 -20.87 -0.95 8.39
CA SER A 93 -21.49 -2.20 8.86
C SER A 93 -22.22 -1.95 10.19
N PRO A 94 -23.58 -2.03 10.23
CA PRO A 94 -24.32 -1.89 11.47
C PRO A 94 -23.95 -2.89 12.56
N PRO A 95 -23.67 -4.19 12.28
CA PRO A 95 -23.20 -5.11 13.30
C PRO A 95 -21.86 -4.72 13.93
N LEU A 96 -20.88 -4.29 13.12
CA LEU A 96 -19.61 -3.79 13.64
C LEU A 96 -19.80 -2.51 14.45
N ALA A 97 -20.64 -1.58 13.98
CA ALA A 97 -20.96 -0.34 14.71
C ALA A 97 -21.55 -0.63 16.09
N ALA A 98 -22.51 -1.57 16.19
CA ALA A 98 -23.13 -1.97 17.45
C ALA A 98 -22.10 -2.62 18.40
N ALA A 99 -21.26 -3.50 17.88
CA ALA A 99 -20.19 -4.13 18.64
C ALA A 99 -19.16 -3.09 19.13
N LEU A 100 -18.75 -2.15 18.28
CA LEU A 100 -17.86 -1.05 18.64
C LEU A 100 -18.41 -0.23 19.81
N VAL A 101 -19.69 0.18 19.74
CA VAL A 101 -20.35 0.92 20.82
C VAL A 101 -20.40 0.08 22.11
N ASN A 102 -20.68 -1.22 22.01
CA ASN A 102 -20.69 -2.10 23.17
C ASN A 102 -19.29 -2.26 23.79
N GLU A 103 -18.25 -2.49 22.96
CA GLU A 103 -16.86 -2.59 23.44
C GLU A 103 -16.40 -1.31 24.14
N LEU A 104 -16.70 -0.13 23.59
CA LEU A 104 -16.33 1.16 24.19
C LEU A 104 -17.10 1.45 25.49
N ARG A 105 -18.30 0.87 25.66
CA ARG A 105 -19.11 1.02 26.88
C ARG A 105 -18.70 0.06 27.99
N THR A 106 -18.35 -1.19 27.67
CA THR A 106 -18.12 -2.27 28.64
C THR A 106 -16.63 -2.55 28.90
N GLY A 107 -15.77 -2.23 27.92
CA GLY A 107 -14.32 -2.37 28.01
C GLY A 107 -13.65 -1.06 28.42
N HIS A 108 -12.39 -1.18 28.79
CA HIS A 108 -11.47 -0.06 28.95
C HIS A 108 -10.43 -0.10 27.83
N TYR A 109 -10.34 0.96 27.07
CA TYR A 109 -9.35 1.10 25.98
C TYR A 109 -8.63 2.44 26.13
N ASP A 110 -7.30 2.39 26.14
CA ASP A 110 -6.45 3.59 26.21
C ASP A 110 -6.37 4.28 24.86
N LEU A 111 -6.58 3.52 23.76
CA LEU A 111 -6.45 4.01 22.38
C LEU A 111 -7.33 3.22 21.42
N VAL A 112 -7.92 3.92 20.45
CA VAL A 112 -8.54 3.30 19.26
C VAL A 112 -7.66 3.55 18.03
N HIS A 113 -7.30 2.48 17.33
CA HIS A 113 -6.57 2.52 16.05
C HIS A 113 -7.54 2.18 14.91
N ALA A 114 -7.90 3.17 14.09
CA ALA A 114 -8.64 2.97 12.86
C ALA A 114 -7.64 2.68 11.73
N ASP A 115 -7.61 1.42 11.25
CA ASP A 115 -6.70 0.99 10.17
C ASP A 115 -7.36 1.20 8.81
N THR A 116 -6.64 1.85 7.91
CA THR A 116 -7.08 2.34 6.60
C THR A 116 -8.12 3.47 6.64
N SER A 117 -8.20 4.22 5.54
CA SER A 117 -9.17 5.29 5.35
C SER A 117 -10.63 4.82 5.48
N ARG A 118 -10.90 3.52 5.18
CA ARG A 118 -12.25 2.94 5.25
C ARG A 118 -12.82 2.96 6.66
N MET A 119 -11.99 2.77 7.69
CA MET A 119 -12.45 2.73 9.08
C MET A 119 -12.83 4.11 9.65
N ALA A 120 -12.47 5.20 8.99
CA ALA A 120 -12.91 6.52 9.40
C ALA A 120 -14.43 6.76 9.27
N VAL A 121 -15.20 5.85 8.69
CA VAL A 121 -16.68 5.88 8.71
C VAL A 121 -17.23 5.79 10.15
N TYR A 122 -16.46 5.19 11.06
CA TYR A 122 -16.82 5.03 12.48
C TYR A 122 -16.40 6.21 13.35
N THR A 123 -15.74 7.25 12.80
CA THR A 123 -15.32 8.45 13.55
C THR A 123 -16.42 9.02 14.48
N PRO A 124 -17.69 9.14 14.05
CA PRO A 124 -18.75 9.68 14.92
C PRO A 124 -18.99 8.86 16.20
N LEU A 125 -18.68 7.55 16.20
CA LEU A 125 -18.83 6.64 17.33
C LEU A 125 -17.63 6.70 18.29
N LEU A 126 -16.51 7.30 17.86
CA LEU A 126 -15.26 7.38 18.63
C LEU A 126 -15.10 8.69 19.40
N ARG A 127 -16.19 9.44 19.62
CA ARG A 127 -16.14 10.69 20.39
C ARG A 127 -15.72 10.44 21.82
N GLY A 128 -14.80 11.26 22.31
CA GLY A 128 -14.27 11.13 23.67
C GLY A 128 -13.18 10.07 23.85
N GLN A 129 -12.88 9.26 22.81
CA GLN A 129 -11.79 8.29 22.82
C GLN A 129 -10.50 8.91 22.27
N ARG A 130 -9.36 8.54 22.85
CA ARG A 130 -8.04 8.74 22.22
C ARG A 130 -7.99 7.87 20.98
N LYS A 131 -7.58 8.43 19.83
CA LYS A 131 -7.67 7.68 18.56
C LYS A 131 -6.67 8.14 17.54
N ILE A 132 -6.17 7.16 16.78
CA ILE A 132 -5.34 7.40 15.61
C ILE A 132 -6.01 6.87 14.35
N ILE A 133 -5.73 7.51 13.22
CA ILE A 133 -6.07 7.03 11.88
C ILE A 133 -4.79 6.61 11.14
N ALA A 134 -4.63 5.33 10.86
CA ALA A 134 -3.54 4.82 10.03
C ALA A 134 -4.04 4.63 8.61
N ALA A 135 -4.25 5.74 7.90
CA ALA A 135 -4.88 5.73 6.58
C ALA A 135 -4.03 5.13 5.46
N THR A 136 -2.74 4.92 5.70
CA THR A 136 -1.73 4.40 4.77
C THR A 136 -1.36 5.43 3.71
N ASP A 137 -2.28 5.79 2.84
CA ASP A 137 -2.12 6.77 1.76
C ASP A 137 -3.27 7.80 1.77
N SER A 138 -3.11 8.85 0.98
CA SER A 138 -4.18 9.84 0.77
C SER A 138 -5.03 9.46 -0.44
N SER A 139 -6.28 9.12 -0.17
CA SER A 139 -7.28 8.90 -1.22
C SER A 139 -7.51 10.16 -2.07
N THR A 140 -7.40 11.36 -1.48
CA THR A 140 -7.42 12.65 -2.21
C THR A 140 -6.31 12.72 -3.25
N LEU A 141 -5.06 12.33 -2.88
CA LEU A 141 -3.94 12.32 -3.80
C LEU A 141 -4.15 11.32 -4.93
N SER A 142 -4.59 10.11 -4.60
CA SER A 142 -4.88 9.05 -5.57
C SER A 142 -5.93 9.50 -6.61
N HIS A 143 -7.07 10.03 -6.15
CA HIS A 143 -8.12 10.52 -7.05
C HIS A 143 -7.70 11.76 -7.85
N ARG A 144 -6.86 12.63 -7.30
CA ARG A 144 -6.27 13.77 -8.04
C ARG A 144 -5.43 13.28 -9.21
N ASN A 145 -4.55 12.29 -8.97
CA ASN A 145 -3.71 11.72 -10.01
C ASN A 145 -4.56 11.02 -11.10
N GLN A 146 -5.58 10.27 -10.69
CA GLN A 146 -6.52 9.64 -11.61
C GLN A 146 -7.29 10.68 -12.45
N THR A 147 -7.77 11.76 -11.84
CA THR A 147 -8.49 12.83 -12.53
C THR A 147 -7.63 13.52 -13.58
N ALA A 148 -6.32 13.69 -13.30
CA ALA A 148 -5.37 14.31 -14.23
C ALA A 148 -5.20 13.47 -15.51
N LEU A 149 -5.23 12.15 -15.42
CA LEU A 149 -5.09 11.24 -16.57
C LEU A 149 -6.43 10.91 -17.25
N THR A 150 -7.56 11.26 -16.63
CA THR A 150 -8.89 10.96 -17.20
C THR A 150 -9.16 11.78 -18.45
N LYS A 151 -9.55 11.10 -19.54
CA LYS A 151 -9.90 11.72 -20.84
C LYS A 151 -11.42 11.81 -21.00
N GLY A 152 -11.88 12.81 -21.73
CA GLY A 152 -13.30 13.06 -22.01
C GLY A 152 -14.00 13.89 -20.91
N LEU A 153 -14.87 14.82 -21.33
CA LEU A 153 -15.50 15.81 -20.45
C LEU A 153 -16.37 15.17 -19.35
N GLN A 154 -17.22 14.21 -19.71
CA GLN A 154 -18.13 13.54 -18.76
C GLN A 154 -17.35 12.69 -17.74
N ALA A 155 -16.37 11.91 -18.21
CA ALA A 155 -15.51 11.10 -17.33
C ALA A 155 -14.71 11.99 -16.38
N LYS A 156 -14.16 13.11 -16.86
CA LYS A 156 -13.42 14.09 -16.06
C LYS A 156 -14.31 14.79 -15.02
N ALA A 157 -15.53 15.13 -15.37
CA ALA A 157 -16.50 15.71 -14.43
C ALA A 157 -16.84 14.71 -13.31
N ARG A 158 -17.08 13.43 -13.65
CA ARG A 158 -17.31 12.36 -12.67
C ARG A 158 -16.09 12.13 -11.77
N ALA A 159 -14.88 12.10 -12.33
CA ALA A 159 -13.65 11.93 -11.56
C ALA A 159 -13.42 13.09 -10.58
N ARG A 160 -13.66 14.35 -11.00
CA ARG A 160 -13.62 15.53 -10.12
C ARG A 160 -14.65 15.48 -9.00
N TYR A 161 -15.85 15.00 -9.30
CA TYR A 161 -16.88 14.84 -8.28
C TYR A 161 -16.47 13.79 -7.23
N LEU A 162 -15.96 12.64 -7.64
CA LEU A 162 -15.43 11.61 -6.73
C LEU A 162 -14.25 12.14 -5.91
N GLN A 163 -13.33 12.85 -6.54
CA GLN A 163 -12.22 13.51 -5.86
C GLN A 163 -12.73 14.48 -4.77
N TRP A 164 -13.73 15.30 -5.07
CA TRP A 164 -14.33 16.21 -4.10
C TRP A 164 -14.97 15.45 -2.92
N LEU A 165 -15.72 14.37 -3.17
CA LEU A 165 -16.31 13.55 -2.12
C LEU A 165 -15.26 12.94 -1.20
N VAL A 166 -14.19 12.41 -1.76
CA VAL A 166 -13.10 11.77 -1.02
C VAL A 166 -12.30 12.82 -0.21
N THR A 167 -12.01 13.97 -0.82
CA THR A 167 -11.33 15.08 -0.14
C THR A 167 -12.15 15.58 1.06
N ARG A 168 -13.46 15.73 0.87
CA ARG A 168 -14.35 16.10 1.97
C ARG A 168 -14.37 15.04 3.07
N TYR A 169 -14.40 13.76 2.69
CA TYR A 169 -14.38 12.65 3.63
C TYR A 169 -13.13 12.63 4.49
N GLU A 170 -11.95 12.73 3.87
CA GLU A 170 -10.68 12.79 4.61
C GLU A 170 -10.65 13.99 5.55
N ARG A 171 -10.98 15.20 5.05
CA ARG A 171 -10.98 16.41 5.86
C ARG A 171 -11.96 16.32 7.05
N ASP A 172 -13.20 15.88 6.81
CA ASP A 172 -14.26 15.94 7.82
C ASP A 172 -14.10 14.87 8.90
N ASN A 173 -13.51 13.72 8.57
CA ASN A 173 -13.30 12.64 9.54
C ASN A 173 -11.91 12.73 10.21
N TYR A 174 -10.84 12.99 9.47
CA TYR A 174 -9.49 12.89 10.04
C TYR A 174 -9.19 14.00 11.05
N ARG A 175 -9.80 15.16 10.92
CA ARG A 175 -9.66 16.24 11.91
C ARG A 175 -10.13 15.87 13.33
N GLU A 176 -10.89 14.80 13.49
CA GLU A 176 -11.39 14.34 14.78
C GLU A 176 -10.41 13.38 15.48
N TYR A 177 -9.30 13.01 14.84
CA TYR A 177 -8.28 12.13 15.40
C TYR A 177 -7.17 12.90 16.09
N ASP A 178 -6.55 12.28 17.11
CA ASP A 178 -5.40 12.86 17.82
C ASP A 178 -4.14 12.80 16.96
N ALA A 179 -3.98 11.72 16.17
CA ALA A 179 -2.88 11.61 15.22
C ALA A 179 -3.30 10.85 13.95
N GLY A 180 -2.61 11.15 12.84
CA GLY A 180 -2.70 10.44 11.57
C GLY A 180 -1.38 9.82 11.17
N VAL A 181 -1.43 8.62 10.57
CA VAL A 181 -0.24 7.93 10.06
C VAL A 181 -0.38 7.71 8.55
N MET A 182 0.63 8.18 7.81
CA MET A 182 0.81 7.96 6.38
C MET A 182 2.09 7.17 6.13
N VAL A 183 2.18 6.45 5.00
CA VAL A 183 3.38 5.68 4.66
C VAL A 183 4.42 6.49 3.88
N ALA A 184 4.05 7.67 3.39
CA ALA A 184 4.91 8.51 2.55
C ALA A 184 4.70 10.01 2.81
N ASP A 185 5.77 10.80 2.68
CA ASP A 185 5.74 12.26 2.90
C ASP A 185 4.80 13.00 1.96
N ARG A 186 4.70 12.54 0.71
CA ARG A 186 3.80 13.12 -0.29
C ARG A 186 2.34 13.05 0.13
N ASP A 187 1.94 11.91 0.70
CA ASP A 187 0.59 11.69 1.23
C ASP A 187 0.38 12.50 2.51
N ALA A 188 1.34 12.47 3.42
CA ALA A 188 1.31 13.26 4.64
C ALA A 188 1.19 14.77 4.36
N ALA A 189 1.89 15.29 3.35
CA ALA A 189 1.79 16.68 2.96
C ALA A 189 0.39 17.08 2.48
N VAL A 190 -0.33 16.18 1.81
CA VAL A 190 -1.73 16.41 1.41
C VAL A 190 -2.62 16.46 2.66
N ILE A 191 -2.49 15.50 3.56
CA ILE A 191 -3.34 15.43 4.76
C ILE A 191 -3.04 16.59 5.72
N ARG A 192 -1.77 16.99 5.92
CA ARG A 192 -1.41 18.19 6.71
C ARG A 192 -2.08 19.47 6.19
N ARG A 193 -2.24 19.60 4.86
CA ARG A 193 -2.95 20.74 4.25
C ARG A 193 -4.47 20.66 4.44
N LEU A 194 -5.04 19.44 4.40
CA LEU A 194 -6.49 19.24 4.57
C LEU A 194 -6.93 19.35 6.04
N CYS A 195 -6.08 18.90 6.95
CA CYS A 195 -6.34 18.83 8.38
C CYS A 195 -5.15 19.43 9.16
N PRO A 196 -4.96 20.77 9.18
CA PRO A 196 -3.80 21.41 9.81
C PRO A 196 -3.66 21.14 11.30
N GLN A 197 -4.77 20.80 11.98
CA GLN A 197 -4.79 20.47 13.41
C GLN A 197 -4.39 19.03 13.72
N LEU A 198 -4.37 18.14 12.71
CA LEU A 198 -4.01 16.74 12.88
C LEU A 198 -2.48 16.58 12.94
N SER A 199 -1.97 15.96 14.00
CA SER A 199 -0.57 15.53 14.04
C SER A 199 -0.34 14.38 13.07
N VAL A 200 0.33 14.63 11.92
CA VAL A 200 0.55 13.61 10.89
C VAL A 200 1.99 13.10 10.96
N ARG A 201 2.13 11.81 11.27
CA ARG A 201 3.42 11.09 11.27
C ARG A 201 3.59 10.31 9.96
N VAL A 202 4.82 10.19 9.50
CA VAL A 202 5.18 9.30 8.39
C VAL A 202 5.84 8.07 8.98
N ILE A 203 5.17 6.92 8.83
CA ILE A 203 5.70 5.62 9.26
C ILE A 203 5.59 4.69 8.06
N PRO A 204 6.69 4.47 7.32
CA PRO A 204 6.69 3.62 6.15
C PRO A 204 6.45 2.15 6.51
N ASN A 205 6.04 1.35 5.53
CA ASN A 205 5.98 -0.10 5.68
C ASN A 205 7.39 -0.68 5.75
N GLY A 206 7.53 -1.80 6.46
CA GLY A 206 8.69 -2.66 6.33
C GLY A 206 8.60 -3.56 5.09
N VAL A 207 9.70 -4.17 4.73
CA VAL A 207 9.76 -5.29 3.79
C VAL A 207 9.80 -6.60 4.56
N ASN A 208 9.21 -7.67 4.00
CA ASN A 208 9.34 -8.99 4.60
C ASN A 208 10.83 -9.42 4.55
N PRO A 209 11.47 -9.77 5.69
CA PRO A 209 12.87 -10.19 5.75
C PRO A 209 13.22 -11.33 4.80
N ASP A 210 12.26 -12.17 4.43
CA ASP A 210 12.45 -13.27 3.49
C ASP A 210 12.95 -12.82 2.12
N PHE A 211 12.59 -11.60 1.67
CA PHE A 211 13.13 -11.02 0.42
C PHE A 211 14.60 -10.62 0.58
N LEU A 212 14.98 -10.09 1.75
CA LEU A 212 16.36 -9.76 2.07
C LEU A 212 17.22 -11.01 2.27
N ASN A 213 16.66 -12.10 2.76
CA ASN A 213 17.39 -13.33 3.07
C ASN A 213 17.42 -14.32 1.89
N PHE A 214 16.70 -14.03 0.80
CA PHE A 214 16.67 -14.90 -0.37
C PHE A 214 18.04 -14.92 -1.08
N PRO A 215 18.58 -16.12 -1.42
CA PRO A 215 19.85 -16.23 -2.11
C PRO A 215 19.77 -15.55 -3.48
N LEU A 216 20.61 -14.55 -3.70
CA LEU A 216 20.75 -13.94 -5.02
C LEU A 216 21.57 -14.89 -5.90
N ALA A 217 20.96 -15.47 -6.92
CA ALA A 217 21.71 -16.03 -8.01
C ALA A 217 22.44 -14.88 -8.76
N PRO A 218 23.66 -15.09 -9.28
CA PRO A 218 24.29 -14.11 -10.17
C PRO A 218 23.27 -13.80 -11.27
N GLY A 219 22.93 -12.51 -11.44
CA GLY A 219 21.78 -12.01 -12.18
C GLY A 219 21.52 -12.77 -13.47
N ALA A 220 20.34 -13.34 -13.58
CA ALA A 220 19.94 -14.09 -14.77
C ALA A 220 20.06 -13.18 -16.01
N ASP A 221 20.87 -13.58 -16.95
CA ASP A 221 21.05 -12.86 -18.22
C ASP A 221 20.04 -13.39 -19.26
N SER A 222 18.80 -13.60 -18.78
CA SER A 222 17.73 -14.26 -19.54
C SER A 222 16.96 -13.33 -20.48
N GLY A 223 17.20 -12.01 -20.40
CA GLY A 223 16.38 -11.02 -21.11
C GLY A 223 14.96 -10.88 -20.53
N GLN A 224 14.68 -11.52 -19.41
CA GLN A 224 13.37 -11.56 -18.80
C GLN A 224 13.08 -10.30 -17.97
N LEU A 225 11.97 -9.67 -18.31
CA LEU A 225 11.40 -8.55 -17.56
C LEU A 225 10.31 -9.06 -16.63
N VAL A 226 10.17 -8.48 -15.44
CA VAL A 226 9.12 -8.86 -14.51
C VAL A 226 8.36 -7.65 -13.97
N PHE A 227 7.04 -7.78 -13.87
CA PHE A 227 6.13 -6.87 -13.19
C PHE A 227 5.27 -7.65 -12.21
N THR A 228 5.08 -7.12 -10.99
CA THR A 228 4.22 -7.76 -9.98
C THR A 228 3.09 -6.84 -9.52
N GLY A 229 1.93 -7.41 -9.14
CA GLY A 229 0.85 -6.65 -8.53
C GLY A 229 -0.52 -7.30 -8.69
N THR A 230 -1.50 -6.83 -7.92
CA THR A 230 -2.91 -7.26 -8.05
C THR A 230 -3.45 -6.81 -9.40
N LEU A 231 -3.92 -7.74 -10.25
CA LEU A 231 -4.18 -7.53 -11.68
C LEU A 231 -5.64 -7.12 -12.00
N ASP A 232 -6.46 -6.85 -10.99
CA ASP A 232 -7.75 -6.14 -11.05
C ASP A 232 -7.67 -4.70 -10.48
N TYR A 233 -6.53 -4.31 -9.91
CA TYR A 233 -6.30 -2.95 -9.42
C TYR A 233 -5.93 -2.04 -10.59
N GLU A 234 -6.78 -1.03 -10.87
CA GLU A 234 -6.67 -0.18 -12.07
C GLU A 234 -5.28 0.41 -12.34
N PRO A 235 -4.51 0.91 -11.36
CA PRO A 235 -3.14 1.36 -11.61
C PRO A 235 -2.21 0.28 -12.16
N ASN A 236 -2.38 -0.98 -11.77
CA ASN A 236 -1.57 -2.08 -12.27
C ASN A 236 -2.03 -2.50 -13.68
N VAL A 237 -3.34 -2.50 -13.91
CA VAL A 237 -3.92 -2.76 -15.24
C VAL A 237 -3.41 -1.73 -16.25
N ASP A 238 -3.51 -0.44 -15.91
CA ASP A 238 -3.01 0.67 -16.72
C ASP A 238 -1.51 0.52 -17.02
N ALA A 239 -0.71 0.18 -16.02
CA ALA A 239 0.75 -0.01 -16.16
C ALA A 239 1.09 -1.14 -17.13
N VAL A 240 0.44 -2.30 -17.03
CA VAL A 240 0.65 -3.44 -17.91
C VAL A 240 0.30 -3.06 -19.35
N PHE A 241 -0.85 -2.43 -19.59
CA PHE A 241 -1.25 -2.00 -20.94
C PHE A 241 -0.33 -0.93 -21.50
N TRP A 242 0.05 0.06 -20.72
CA TRP A 242 0.97 1.10 -21.17
C TRP A 242 2.33 0.51 -21.55
N PHE A 243 2.86 -0.40 -20.72
CA PHE A 243 4.12 -1.07 -20.99
C PHE A 243 4.07 -1.91 -22.27
N THR A 244 3.08 -2.78 -22.39
CA THR A 244 2.98 -3.72 -23.49
C THR A 244 2.66 -3.07 -24.83
N GLN A 245 1.86 -1.99 -24.83
CA GLN A 245 1.46 -1.32 -26.05
C GLN A 245 2.44 -0.24 -26.53
N GLN A 246 3.16 0.44 -25.62
CA GLN A 246 3.97 1.59 -25.98
C GLN A 246 5.47 1.41 -25.69
N ILE A 247 5.86 0.59 -24.71
CA ILE A 247 7.26 0.45 -24.30
C ILE A 247 7.88 -0.83 -24.87
N LEU A 248 7.23 -1.98 -24.68
CA LEU A 248 7.74 -3.28 -25.10
C LEU A 248 8.08 -3.36 -26.61
N PRO A 249 7.28 -2.80 -27.54
CA PRO A 249 7.65 -2.74 -28.95
C PRO A 249 8.95 -1.97 -29.25
N LEU A 250 9.26 -0.95 -28.42
CA LEU A 250 10.51 -0.19 -28.53
C LEU A 250 11.71 -1.01 -28.02
N ILE A 251 11.51 -1.78 -26.94
CA ILE A 251 12.52 -2.70 -26.43
C ILE A 251 12.83 -3.80 -27.48
N HIS A 252 11.82 -4.37 -28.11
CA HIS A 252 11.97 -5.42 -29.11
C HIS A 252 12.78 -4.99 -30.34
N ARG A 253 12.79 -3.69 -30.71
CA ARG A 253 13.66 -3.18 -31.77
C ARG A 253 15.16 -3.38 -31.46
N ALA A 254 15.52 -3.34 -30.18
CA ALA A 254 16.91 -3.46 -29.74
C ALA A 254 17.24 -4.84 -29.18
N ILE A 255 16.27 -5.54 -28.59
CA ILE A 255 16.37 -6.86 -27.96
C ILE A 255 15.10 -7.65 -28.28
N PRO A 256 15.04 -8.31 -29.46
CA PRO A 256 13.85 -9.07 -29.91
C PRO A 256 13.41 -10.19 -28.94
N ALA A 257 14.37 -10.77 -28.20
CA ALA A 257 14.12 -11.85 -27.25
C ALA A 257 13.60 -11.38 -25.87
N ALA A 258 13.43 -10.08 -25.66
CA ALA A 258 12.91 -9.58 -24.40
C ALA A 258 11.49 -10.11 -24.14
N HIS A 259 11.25 -10.61 -22.93
CA HIS A 259 9.99 -11.22 -22.52
C HIS A 259 9.49 -10.62 -21.21
N LEU A 260 8.19 -10.30 -21.12
CA LEU A 260 7.58 -9.75 -19.95
C LEU A 260 6.81 -10.83 -19.18
N HIS A 261 7.17 -11.04 -17.92
CA HIS A 261 6.37 -11.80 -16.95
C HIS A 261 5.53 -10.87 -16.09
N VAL A 262 4.21 -11.01 -16.17
CA VAL A 262 3.24 -10.31 -15.35
C VAL A 262 2.73 -11.28 -14.29
N ILE A 263 3.03 -10.99 -13.01
CA ILE A 263 2.70 -11.90 -11.91
C ILE A 263 1.78 -11.18 -10.92
N GLY A 264 0.66 -11.83 -10.61
CA GLY A 264 -0.26 -11.32 -9.61
C GLY A 264 -1.64 -11.94 -9.67
N ARG A 265 -2.36 -11.80 -8.57
CA ARG A 265 -3.70 -12.36 -8.42
C ARG A 265 -4.74 -11.56 -9.22
N ASN A 266 -5.88 -12.21 -9.41
CA ASN A 266 -7.08 -11.63 -10.03
C ASN A 266 -6.82 -11.00 -11.42
N PRO A 267 -6.17 -11.70 -12.36
CA PRO A 267 -6.00 -11.14 -13.70
C PRO A 267 -7.37 -10.91 -14.35
N THR A 268 -7.61 -9.69 -14.80
CA THR A 268 -8.80 -9.37 -15.58
C THR A 268 -8.78 -10.09 -16.93
N SER A 269 -9.97 -10.34 -17.53
CA SER A 269 -10.05 -10.93 -18.88
C SER A 269 -9.18 -10.14 -19.89
N ARG A 270 -9.19 -8.82 -19.80
CA ARG A 270 -8.36 -7.94 -20.66
C ARG A 270 -6.86 -8.23 -20.55
N ILE A 271 -6.35 -8.51 -19.34
CA ILE A 271 -4.92 -8.86 -19.14
C ILE A 271 -4.63 -10.27 -19.68
N LEU A 272 -5.56 -11.22 -19.50
CA LEU A 272 -5.44 -12.57 -20.06
C LEU A 272 -5.44 -12.55 -21.60
N ASP A 273 -6.35 -11.77 -22.20
CA ASP A 273 -6.42 -11.59 -23.66
C ASP A 273 -5.13 -10.99 -24.22
N LEU A 274 -4.49 -10.08 -23.47
CA LEU A 274 -3.20 -9.49 -23.86
C LEU A 274 -2.11 -10.55 -23.99
N ALA A 275 -2.03 -11.51 -23.06
CA ALA A 275 -1.06 -12.61 -23.12
C ALA A 275 -1.33 -13.56 -24.30
N ILE A 276 -2.63 -13.81 -24.62
CA ILE A 276 -2.99 -14.61 -25.78
C ILE A 276 -2.56 -13.93 -27.10
N GLN A 277 -2.70 -12.62 -27.17
CA GLN A 277 -2.39 -11.83 -28.38
C GLN A 277 -0.90 -11.52 -28.54
N ASN A 278 -0.11 -11.59 -27.46
CA ASN A 278 1.31 -11.24 -27.47
C ASN A 278 2.16 -12.38 -26.86
N PRO A 279 2.81 -13.20 -27.69
CA PRO A 279 3.59 -14.34 -27.22
C PRO A 279 4.84 -13.97 -26.40
N THR A 280 5.22 -12.69 -26.38
CA THR A 280 6.33 -12.19 -25.55
C THR A 280 5.85 -11.69 -24.16
N VAL A 281 4.58 -11.94 -23.81
CA VAL A 281 4.00 -11.61 -22.52
C VAL A 281 3.41 -12.86 -21.89
N THR A 282 3.87 -13.20 -20.70
CA THR A 282 3.28 -14.29 -19.88
C THR A 282 2.56 -13.69 -18.68
N VAL A 283 1.34 -14.15 -18.42
CA VAL A 283 0.56 -13.81 -17.23
C VAL A 283 0.47 -15.06 -16.36
N ALA A 284 1.22 -15.09 -15.26
CA ALA A 284 1.31 -16.26 -14.38
C ALA A 284 0.18 -16.37 -13.36
N GLY A 285 -0.63 -15.29 -13.19
CA GLY A 285 -1.64 -15.28 -12.13
C GLY A 285 -1.01 -15.20 -10.73
N PHE A 286 -1.70 -15.77 -9.74
CA PHE A 286 -1.19 -15.83 -8.37
C PHE A 286 -0.07 -16.87 -8.24
N VAL A 287 1.02 -16.48 -7.60
CA VAL A 287 2.09 -17.39 -7.19
C VAL A 287 2.26 -17.30 -5.67
N PRO A 288 2.38 -18.43 -4.95
CA PRO A 288 2.53 -18.42 -3.49
C PRO A 288 3.80 -17.73 -3.01
N ASP A 289 4.88 -17.82 -3.78
CA ASP A 289 6.17 -17.19 -3.51
C ASP A 289 6.68 -16.45 -4.76
N LEU A 290 6.85 -15.14 -4.61
CA LEU A 290 7.34 -14.27 -5.71
C LEU A 290 8.87 -14.34 -5.88
N ARG A 291 9.61 -14.73 -4.85
CA ARG A 291 11.07 -14.63 -4.80
C ARG A 291 11.78 -15.43 -5.90
N PRO A 292 11.40 -16.68 -6.19
CA PRO A 292 12.01 -17.42 -7.30
C PRO A 292 11.80 -16.73 -8.67
N ALA A 293 10.61 -16.18 -8.90
CA ALA A 293 10.29 -15.49 -10.15
C ALA A 293 11.05 -14.16 -10.29
N LEU A 294 11.21 -13.44 -9.20
CA LEU A 294 12.02 -12.22 -9.15
C LEU A 294 13.50 -12.54 -9.38
N ALA A 295 14.03 -13.58 -8.73
CA ALA A 295 15.42 -14.00 -8.89
C ALA A 295 15.75 -14.49 -10.31
N ALA A 296 14.77 -15.04 -11.03
CA ALA A 296 14.94 -15.50 -12.41
C ALA A 296 14.92 -14.35 -13.44
N ALA A 297 14.43 -13.17 -13.07
CA ALA A 297 14.29 -12.04 -13.98
C ALA A 297 15.55 -11.17 -14.02
N THR A 298 15.82 -10.58 -15.18
CA THR A 298 16.97 -9.70 -15.42
C THR A 298 16.69 -8.27 -14.94
N VAL A 299 15.49 -7.75 -15.21
CA VAL A 299 15.09 -6.37 -14.85
C VAL A 299 13.67 -6.36 -14.31
N TYR A 300 13.47 -5.68 -13.20
CA TYR A 300 12.15 -5.35 -12.68
C TYR A 300 11.62 -4.08 -13.34
N VAL A 301 10.41 -4.11 -13.86
CA VAL A 301 9.77 -2.92 -14.46
C VAL A 301 8.55 -2.49 -13.64
N CYS A 302 8.49 -1.20 -13.27
CA CYS A 302 7.36 -0.63 -12.56
C CYS A 302 6.80 0.59 -13.31
N PRO A 303 6.06 0.40 -14.41
CA PRO A 303 5.58 1.46 -15.27
C PRO A 303 4.27 2.09 -14.75
N LEU A 304 4.15 2.31 -13.45
CA LEU A 304 2.96 2.91 -12.83
C LEU A 304 2.84 4.38 -13.20
N ARG A 305 1.67 4.80 -13.69
CA ARG A 305 1.33 6.20 -13.95
C ARG A 305 0.29 6.74 -12.96
N LEU A 306 -0.30 5.85 -12.19
CA LEU A 306 -1.35 6.10 -11.21
C LEU A 306 -0.95 5.54 -9.86
N GLY A 307 -1.40 6.19 -8.80
CA GLY A 307 -1.27 5.67 -7.43
C GLY A 307 -1.02 6.76 -6.40
N ALA A 308 -0.89 6.31 -5.17
CA ALA A 308 -0.47 7.07 -3.99
C ALA A 308 0.30 6.11 -3.07
N GLY A 309 0.80 6.59 -1.95
CA GLY A 309 1.49 5.78 -0.96
C GLY A 309 2.81 5.17 -1.42
N LEU A 310 3.33 4.28 -0.59
CA LEU A 310 4.55 3.51 -0.80
C LEU A 310 4.26 2.27 -1.66
N LYS A 311 5.10 2.00 -2.64
CA LYS A 311 4.95 0.85 -3.56
C LYS A 311 5.69 -0.36 -3.00
N ASN A 312 5.01 -1.20 -2.18
CA ASN A 312 5.61 -2.41 -1.59
C ASN A 312 6.33 -3.29 -2.62
N LYS A 313 5.74 -3.46 -3.81
CA LYS A 313 6.35 -4.23 -4.90
C LYS A 313 7.72 -3.70 -5.36
N VAL A 314 7.95 -2.38 -5.27
CA VAL A 314 9.24 -1.77 -5.57
C VAL A 314 10.21 -2.04 -4.43
N LEU A 315 9.77 -1.95 -3.17
CA LEU A 315 10.60 -2.33 -2.01
C LEU A 315 10.98 -3.82 -2.06
N GLU A 316 10.07 -4.71 -2.44
CA GLU A 316 10.34 -6.14 -2.60
C GLU A 316 11.41 -6.39 -3.67
N ALA A 317 11.29 -5.72 -4.83
CA ALA A 317 12.30 -5.80 -5.89
C ALA A 317 13.65 -5.21 -5.46
N MET A 318 13.65 -4.09 -4.72
CA MET A 318 14.85 -3.50 -4.12
C MET A 318 15.50 -4.45 -3.10
N ALA A 319 14.70 -5.09 -2.24
CA ALA A 319 15.18 -6.08 -1.26
C ALA A 319 15.82 -7.29 -1.92
N MET A 320 15.30 -7.70 -3.07
CA MET A 320 15.89 -8.75 -3.92
C MET A 320 17.13 -8.27 -4.69
N GLY A 321 17.60 -7.05 -4.50
CA GLY A 321 18.75 -6.50 -5.20
C GLY A 321 18.57 -6.42 -6.72
N MET A 322 17.35 -6.30 -7.21
CA MET A 322 17.07 -6.22 -8.64
C MET A 322 17.41 -4.85 -9.22
N ALA A 323 17.85 -4.85 -10.48
CA ALA A 323 17.88 -3.62 -11.27
C ALA A 323 16.45 -3.22 -11.66
N ILE A 324 16.08 -1.99 -11.37
CA ILE A 324 14.70 -1.51 -11.50
C ILE A 324 14.64 -0.35 -12.49
N VAL A 325 13.67 -0.42 -13.42
CA VAL A 325 13.22 0.75 -14.19
C VAL A 325 11.79 1.09 -13.76
N THR A 326 11.59 2.33 -13.37
CA THR A 326 10.29 2.79 -12.87
C THR A 326 9.93 4.16 -13.42
N THR A 327 8.70 4.60 -13.22
CA THR A 327 8.26 5.99 -13.44
C THR A 327 8.45 6.82 -12.16
N THR A 328 8.33 8.13 -12.26
CA THR A 328 8.25 9.02 -11.08
C THR A 328 7.14 8.59 -10.12
N GLU A 329 5.98 8.15 -10.63
CA GLU A 329 4.90 7.65 -9.77
C GLU A 329 5.23 6.28 -9.15
N GLY A 330 5.86 5.37 -9.90
CA GLY A 330 6.29 4.07 -9.37
C GLY A 330 7.39 4.18 -8.32
N ALA A 331 8.29 5.16 -8.43
CA ALA A 331 9.31 5.49 -7.44
C ALA A 331 8.76 6.27 -6.23
N SER A 332 7.57 6.86 -6.34
CA SER A 332 7.05 7.74 -5.30
C SER A 332 6.81 7.01 -3.98
N GLY A 333 7.10 7.69 -2.88
CA GLY A 333 6.88 7.20 -1.53
C GLY A 333 8.05 6.39 -0.94
N ASN A 334 9.09 6.06 -1.72
CA ASN A 334 10.31 5.47 -1.17
C ASN A 334 11.46 6.50 -1.11
N ALA A 335 12.46 6.22 -0.28
CA ALA A 335 13.64 7.09 -0.07
C ALA A 335 14.71 6.91 -1.16
N GLY A 336 14.48 6.09 -2.18
CA GLY A 336 15.46 5.82 -3.23
C GLY A 336 15.66 7.01 -4.17
N CYS A 337 16.90 7.17 -4.66
CA CYS A 337 17.29 8.19 -5.60
C CYS A 337 17.45 7.61 -7.01
N ALA A 338 16.91 8.33 -8.01
CA ALA A 338 17.10 8.00 -9.42
C ALA A 338 18.58 7.99 -9.79
N GLY A 339 18.99 7.00 -10.57
CA GLY A 339 20.38 6.80 -11.00
C GLY A 339 21.28 6.12 -9.97
N GLN A 340 20.86 6.02 -8.69
CA GLN A 340 21.60 5.33 -7.64
C GLN A 340 20.94 4.00 -7.22
N HIS A 341 19.62 3.95 -7.08
CA HIS A 341 18.87 2.79 -6.60
C HIS A 341 17.98 2.18 -7.69
N PHE A 342 17.58 2.99 -8.65
CA PHE A 342 16.76 2.60 -9.79
C PHE A 342 16.90 3.64 -10.92
N LEU A 343 16.44 3.31 -12.13
CA LEU A 343 16.29 4.27 -13.22
C LEU A 343 14.85 4.75 -13.29
N VAL A 344 14.65 6.06 -13.57
CA VAL A 344 13.33 6.69 -13.67
C VAL A 344 13.11 7.23 -15.08
N ALA A 345 11.96 6.89 -15.67
CA ALA A 345 11.52 7.41 -16.96
C ALA A 345 10.00 7.46 -17.07
N ASP A 346 9.45 8.61 -17.49
CA ASP A 346 8.00 8.85 -17.55
C ASP A 346 7.43 8.79 -18.99
N ASN A 347 8.26 8.64 -20.00
CA ASN A 347 7.81 8.47 -21.39
C ASN A 347 8.29 7.14 -21.98
N PRO A 348 7.59 6.59 -22.96
CA PRO A 348 7.88 5.27 -23.51
C PRO A 348 9.30 5.10 -24.07
N ALA A 349 9.81 6.12 -24.77
CA ALA A 349 11.11 6.04 -25.40
C ALA A 349 12.25 5.97 -24.36
N ASN A 350 12.21 6.84 -23.35
CA ASN A 350 13.22 6.85 -22.29
C ASN A 350 13.11 5.60 -21.40
N PHE A 351 11.89 5.12 -21.14
CA PHE A 351 11.67 3.90 -20.36
C PHE A 351 12.26 2.68 -21.09
N ALA A 352 11.98 2.55 -22.39
CA ALA A 352 12.55 1.49 -23.21
C ALA A 352 14.08 1.57 -23.27
N ALA A 353 14.65 2.77 -23.45
CA ALA A 353 16.10 2.98 -23.45
C ALA A 353 16.74 2.56 -22.13
N ALA A 354 16.12 2.93 -20.98
CA ALA A 354 16.60 2.53 -19.65
C ALA A 354 16.57 1.00 -19.47
N VAL A 355 15.50 0.33 -19.90
CA VAL A 355 15.42 -1.15 -19.88
C VAL A 355 16.49 -1.77 -20.73
N VAL A 356 16.68 -1.31 -21.99
CA VAL A 356 17.71 -1.83 -22.91
C VAL A 356 19.10 -1.62 -22.32
N THR A 357 19.38 -0.48 -21.70
CA THR A 357 20.65 -0.23 -21.00
C THR A 357 20.88 -1.29 -19.92
N LEU A 358 19.91 -1.54 -19.05
CA LEU A 358 20.06 -2.54 -17.99
C LEU A 358 20.14 -3.99 -18.53
N LEU A 359 19.46 -4.32 -19.61
CA LEU A 359 19.59 -5.64 -20.25
C LEU A 359 20.99 -5.89 -20.80
N ARG A 360 21.72 -4.84 -21.25
CA ARG A 360 23.04 -4.93 -21.85
C ARG A 360 24.22 -4.74 -20.88
N ASP A 361 23.96 -4.17 -19.71
CA ASP A 361 25.00 -3.77 -18.75
C ASP A 361 24.83 -4.50 -17.40
N PRO A 362 25.45 -5.68 -17.21
CA PRO A 362 25.41 -6.44 -15.97
C PRO A 362 25.99 -5.69 -14.78
N ASP A 363 27.07 -4.93 -14.97
CA ASP A 363 27.74 -4.19 -13.91
C ASP A 363 26.82 -3.09 -13.36
N ARG A 364 26.12 -2.40 -14.28
CA ARG A 364 25.14 -1.40 -13.89
C ARG A 364 23.96 -2.01 -13.14
N ARG A 365 23.48 -3.18 -13.55
CA ARG A 365 22.45 -3.93 -12.78
C ARG A 365 22.90 -4.22 -11.39
N GLN A 366 24.12 -4.73 -11.22
CA GLN A 366 24.67 -5.08 -9.91
C GLN A 366 24.83 -3.86 -9.01
N GLN A 367 25.36 -2.75 -9.53
CA GLN A 367 25.52 -1.49 -8.78
C GLN A 367 24.18 -0.96 -8.25
N LEU A 368 23.18 -0.84 -9.13
CA LEU A 368 21.85 -0.34 -8.74
C LEU A 368 21.16 -1.28 -7.75
N GLY A 369 21.22 -2.58 -8.01
CA GLY A 369 20.60 -3.59 -7.15
C GLY A 369 21.23 -3.65 -5.77
N ALA A 370 22.54 -3.60 -5.65
CA ALA A 370 23.25 -3.58 -4.37
C ALA A 370 22.91 -2.33 -3.56
N ALA A 371 22.93 -1.14 -4.17
CA ALA A 371 22.57 0.10 -3.51
C ALA A 371 21.09 0.11 -3.06
N ALA A 372 20.18 -0.40 -3.91
CA ALA A 372 18.77 -0.51 -3.59
C ALA A 372 18.51 -1.43 -2.40
N ARG A 373 19.16 -2.61 -2.38
CA ARG A 373 19.06 -3.59 -1.27
C ARG A 373 19.60 -3.02 0.04
N GLN A 374 20.74 -2.34 0.00
CA GLN A 374 21.30 -1.67 1.16
C GLN A 374 20.32 -0.66 1.75
N LEU A 375 19.80 0.26 0.93
CA LEU A 375 18.81 1.23 1.36
C LEU A 375 17.60 0.59 2.05
N VAL A 376 17.05 -0.48 1.45
CA VAL A 376 15.87 -1.16 2.02
C VAL A 376 16.21 -1.82 3.34
N SER A 377 17.34 -2.50 3.46
CA SER A 377 17.76 -3.14 4.71
C SER A 377 17.95 -2.16 5.87
N GLU A 378 18.40 -0.94 5.57
CA GLU A 378 18.66 0.10 6.57
C GLU A 378 17.40 0.88 6.96
N THR A 379 16.42 1.02 6.03
CA THR A 379 15.31 1.97 6.19
C THR A 379 13.97 1.30 6.43
N TYR A 380 13.70 0.15 5.79
CA TYR A 380 12.35 -0.41 5.70
C TYR A 380 12.24 -1.74 6.46
N SER A 381 12.19 -1.66 7.80
CA SER A 381 11.94 -2.83 8.65
C SER A 381 10.63 -2.72 9.41
N TRP A 382 9.98 -3.86 9.64
CA TRP A 382 8.75 -3.92 10.44
C TRP A 382 9.01 -3.62 11.91
N GLU A 383 10.19 -3.93 12.42
CA GLU A 383 10.63 -3.59 13.78
C GLU A 383 10.66 -2.07 13.98
N ARG A 384 11.20 -1.32 13.01
CA ARG A 384 11.20 0.15 13.03
C ARG A 384 9.79 0.72 12.96
N ALA A 385 8.96 0.18 12.06
CA ALA A 385 7.56 0.60 11.97
C ALA A 385 6.81 0.33 13.27
N GLY A 386 6.97 -0.86 13.85
CA GLY A 386 6.36 -1.23 15.12
C GLY A 386 6.83 -0.37 16.30
N ALA A 387 8.14 -0.06 16.37
CA ALA A 387 8.69 0.84 17.38
C ALA A 387 8.10 2.26 17.26
N ALA A 388 7.98 2.78 16.04
CA ALA A 388 7.37 4.08 15.79
C ALA A 388 5.87 4.12 16.17
N PHE A 389 5.12 3.06 15.88
CA PHE A 389 3.73 2.94 16.32
C PHE A 389 3.61 2.81 17.83
N HIS A 390 4.47 2.06 18.48
CA HIS A 390 4.51 1.96 19.94
C HIS A 390 4.69 3.33 20.58
N GLN A 391 5.66 4.11 20.13
CA GLN A 391 5.88 5.48 20.62
C GLN A 391 4.65 6.38 20.39
N LEU A 392 4.10 6.34 19.19
CA LEU A 392 2.88 7.09 18.86
C LEU A 392 1.71 6.72 19.77
N TYR A 393 1.54 5.44 20.09
CA TYR A 393 0.49 4.97 20.99
C TYR A 393 0.65 5.55 22.41
N LEU A 394 1.88 5.53 22.94
CA LEU A 394 2.18 6.11 24.27
C LEU A 394 1.96 7.63 24.28
N GLU A 395 2.39 8.34 23.26
CA GLU A 395 2.18 9.79 23.12
C GLU A 395 0.68 10.14 23.12
N VAL A 396 -0.11 9.46 22.29
CA VAL A 396 -1.55 9.74 22.16
C VAL A 396 -2.30 9.34 23.42
N ALA A 397 -2.03 8.17 23.99
CA ALA A 397 -2.68 7.71 25.22
C ALA A 397 -2.40 8.62 26.42
N SER A 398 -1.17 9.17 26.54
CA SER A 398 -0.79 10.10 27.61
C SER A 398 -1.32 11.52 27.42
N GLY A 399 -1.90 11.84 26.26
CA GLY A 399 -2.36 13.19 25.93
C GLY A 399 -1.23 14.19 25.66
N ARG A 400 0.02 13.73 25.54
CA ARG A 400 1.17 14.55 25.16
C ARG A 400 1.17 14.74 23.64
N GLN A 401 0.75 15.90 23.17
CA GLN A 401 1.05 16.33 21.80
C GLN A 401 2.39 17.04 21.82
N GLU A 402 3.45 16.40 21.34
CA GLU A 402 4.62 17.15 20.94
C GLU A 402 4.25 18.02 19.72
N THR A 403 4.37 19.32 19.84
CA THR A 403 4.39 20.25 18.72
C THR A 403 5.58 19.84 17.85
N VAL A 404 5.31 19.32 16.66
CA VAL A 404 6.37 18.99 15.68
C VAL A 404 6.92 20.30 15.14
N ASP A 405 7.96 20.82 15.79
CA ASP A 405 8.89 21.71 15.13
C ASP A 405 9.56 20.93 13.99
N GLY A 406 9.58 21.53 12.80
CA GLY A 406 10.06 20.91 11.56
C GLY A 406 11.57 20.61 11.54
N GLY A 407 12.02 19.75 12.44
CA GLY A 407 13.39 19.26 12.51
C GLY A 407 13.57 18.08 11.56
N GLN A 408 14.31 18.32 10.46
CA GLN A 408 14.98 17.28 9.68
C GLN A 408 15.79 16.40 10.64
N LEU A 409 15.53 15.09 10.64
CA LEU A 409 16.48 14.13 11.19
C LEU A 409 17.74 14.18 10.30
N THR A 410 18.72 14.98 10.70
CA THR A 410 20.09 14.83 10.25
C THR A 410 20.65 13.60 10.94
N VAL A 411 20.98 12.60 10.18
CA VAL A 411 21.75 11.44 10.62
C VAL A 411 23.23 11.90 10.55
N ASP A 412 23.86 12.04 11.71
CA ASP A 412 25.31 12.02 11.83
C ASP A 412 25.84 10.59 11.68
#